data_6a1935454e00b6103954793edd56a28d
#
_entry.id   6a1935454e00b6103954793edd56a28d
#
_cell.length_a   1.000
_cell.length_b   1.000
_cell.length_c   1.000
_cell.angle_alpha   90.00
_cell.angle_beta   90.00
_cell.angle_gamma   90.00
#
_symmetry.space_group_name_H-M   'P 1'
#
loop_
_entity.id
_entity.type
_entity.pdbx_description
1 polymer ?
#
loop_
_entity_poly.entity_id
_entity_poly.type
_entity_poly.pdbx_seq_one_letter_code
_entity_poly.pdbx_strand_id
1 'polypeptide(L)'
;MGSYRVCMCFQRRFKVEEAVPPEEVRELFNKYAEGGAHMTPEQLLRFLVEVQGESGELDARQIVEQVMQKRHHITKFVRHTLTFDDFHHYLFSSELNPPIGSQVHQDMTAPLSQYFIYTGHNSYLTGNQLSSDCSDVPIIKALNRGVRVVELDIWPNSTKDDVHVLHGRTLTTPVELIKCLKSIKEHAFVASPYPVIITLEDHLTPDLQAKVAQMITETFGDMLFCPGSENLKAFPSPEDLKYQIIISTKPPKEYLQAAGPDVSMNRSQNSKVFDEDEGRMVPSDVLKDQNEDGIDDPDVTESEDDESNDDCAPELRSSVSSYKCLIALCAGKPKGGLKEALKIEIDTVRRLSLSEQALEKAAESHGTDVVRFTQKNFLRVYPKGTRFNSSNYKPLIGWMHGAQMVAFNMQGYGKYLWLMHGMFRSNGGCGYVKKPDLLMKDGLDHEIFNPKADMPVKKTLKVKVYMGDGWRMDFKQTHFDLYSPPDFYVRVGIAGVPADDIMKKTKXKEDIWIPAWDEEFTFPLRVPELALLRVEVNEYDVSEKDDFAGQTCLPVSELKQGIRAVPLFNRKGDKYNSVRLLMRFEFI
;
A
#
# COMPACT_ATOMS: atom_id res chain seq x y z
N MET A 1 31.40 17.05 -18.89
CA MET A 1 31.22 16.32 -20.16
C MET A 1 31.16 14.82 -19.85
N GLY A 2 30.10 14.14 -20.28
CA GLY A 2 30.01 12.69 -20.21
C GLY A 2 30.73 12.07 -21.41
N SER A 3 31.58 11.08 -21.18
CA SER A 3 32.32 10.36 -22.23
C SER A 3 31.77 8.94 -22.30
N TYR A 4 31.33 8.56 -23.48
CA TYR A 4 30.78 7.22 -23.75
C TYR A 4 31.68 6.48 -24.74
N ARG A 5 31.94 5.20 -24.49
CA ARG A 5 32.73 4.34 -25.39
C ARG A 5 31.82 3.73 -26.48
N VAL A 6 32.04 4.15 -27.71
CA VAL A 6 31.28 3.62 -28.85
C VAL A 6 31.91 2.32 -29.38
N CYS A 7 33.24 2.19 -29.25
CA CYS A 7 33.99 0.94 -29.48
C CYS A 7 35.38 1.06 -28.86
N MET A 8 36.21 0.03 -28.96
CA MET A 8 37.52 0.04 -28.29
C MET A 8 38.40 1.26 -28.60
N CYS A 9 38.15 1.95 -29.72
CA CYS A 9 39.00 3.05 -30.20
C CYS A 9 38.33 4.41 -30.24
N PHE A 10 37.01 4.48 -30.03
CA PHE A 10 36.26 5.75 -30.18
C PHE A 10 35.48 6.09 -28.93
N GLN A 11 35.67 7.32 -28.47
CA GLN A 11 34.87 7.92 -27.42
C GLN A 11 34.03 9.05 -28.03
N ARG A 12 32.73 9.03 -27.77
CA ARG A 12 31.82 10.12 -28.12
C ARG A 12 31.59 10.96 -26.88
N ARG A 13 31.79 12.26 -26.99
CA ARG A 13 31.58 13.20 -25.90
C ARG A 13 30.24 13.90 -26.11
N PHE A 14 29.36 13.77 -25.11
CA PHE A 14 28.10 14.48 -25.09
C PHE A 14 28.24 15.70 -24.18
N LYS A 15 27.65 16.82 -24.59
CA LYS A 15 27.61 18.01 -23.77
C LYS A 15 26.76 17.72 -22.52
N VAL A 16 27.28 18.04 -21.35
CA VAL A 16 26.48 17.99 -20.12
C VAL A 16 25.58 19.23 -20.16
N GLU A 17 24.32 19.00 -20.42
CA GLU A 17 23.33 20.08 -20.41
C GLU A 17 22.97 20.40 -18.97
N GLU A 18 22.90 21.69 -18.67
CA GLU A 18 22.32 22.17 -17.42
C GLU A 18 20.79 22.12 -17.55
N ALA A 19 20.11 21.94 -16.42
CA ALA A 19 18.65 21.98 -16.39
C ALA A 19 18.16 23.34 -16.88
N VAL A 20 17.43 23.33 -18.01
CA VAL A 20 16.80 24.55 -18.51
C VAL A 20 15.39 24.61 -17.93
N PRO A 21 15.09 25.61 -17.09
CA PRO A 21 13.75 25.73 -16.53
C PRO A 21 12.68 25.89 -17.64
N PRO A 22 11.47 25.32 -17.45
CA PRO A 22 10.41 25.49 -18.44
C PRO A 22 10.07 26.97 -18.66
N GLU A 23 9.74 27.33 -19.89
CA GLU A 23 9.39 28.71 -20.24
C GLU A 23 8.19 29.21 -19.41
N GLU A 24 7.21 28.35 -19.19
CA GLU A 24 6.03 28.68 -18.36
C GLU A 24 6.44 29.07 -16.92
N VAL A 25 7.45 28.43 -16.37
CA VAL A 25 7.98 28.77 -15.04
C VAL A 25 8.62 30.16 -15.06
N ARG A 26 9.37 30.46 -16.12
CA ARG A 26 9.97 31.79 -16.30
C ARG A 26 8.88 32.87 -16.42
N GLU A 27 7.85 32.61 -17.21
CA GLU A 27 6.71 33.54 -17.37
C GLU A 27 6.01 33.82 -16.05
N LEU A 28 5.80 32.77 -15.24
CA LEU A 28 5.18 32.89 -13.92
C LEU A 28 6.08 33.73 -12.97
N PHE A 29 7.37 33.46 -12.97
CA PHE A 29 8.30 34.27 -12.17
C PHE A 29 8.20 35.74 -12.56
N ASN A 30 8.27 36.06 -13.85
CA ASN A 30 8.19 37.43 -14.36
C ASN A 30 6.88 38.10 -13.98
N LYS A 31 5.77 37.37 -14.05
CA LYS A 31 4.44 37.88 -13.67
C LYS A 31 4.39 38.23 -12.18
N TYR A 32 4.82 37.36 -11.29
CA TYR A 32 4.70 37.56 -9.84
C TYR A 32 5.78 38.44 -9.28
N ALA A 33 6.97 38.50 -9.90
CA ALA A 33 8.03 39.42 -9.56
C ALA A 33 7.80 40.84 -10.19
N GLU A 34 6.69 40.99 -10.93
CA GLU A 34 6.29 42.26 -11.56
C GLU A 34 7.37 42.82 -12.49
N GLY A 35 8.04 41.94 -13.23
CA GLY A 35 9.12 42.28 -14.15
C GLY A 35 10.47 42.50 -13.49
N GLY A 36 10.54 42.34 -12.16
CA GLY A 36 11.78 42.48 -11.42
C GLY A 36 12.69 41.27 -11.50
N ALA A 37 13.96 41.44 -11.15
CA ALA A 37 14.95 40.38 -11.12
C ALA A 37 14.82 39.48 -9.86
N HIS A 38 14.06 39.93 -8.89
CA HIS A 38 13.89 39.28 -7.58
C HIS A 38 12.40 39.21 -7.20
N MET A 39 12.00 38.09 -6.58
CA MET A 39 10.65 37.90 -6.02
C MET A 39 10.72 38.11 -4.50
N THR A 40 9.90 39.01 -3.99
CA THR A 40 9.78 39.25 -2.53
C THR A 40 8.96 38.12 -1.88
N PRO A 41 9.04 37.95 -0.53
CA PRO A 41 8.16 37.02 0.16
C PRO A 41 6.66 37.26 -0.07
N GLU A 42 6.25 38.52 -0.16
CA GLU A 42 4.87 38.92 -0.43
C GLU A 42 4.44 38.49 -1.85
N GLN A 43 5.32 38.65 -2.82
CA GLN A 43 5.08 38.19 -4.20
C GLN A 43 5.06 36.66 -4.27
N LEU A 44 5.95 35.98 -3.55
CA LEU A 44 5.94 34.52 -3.44
C LEU A 44 4.62 34.04 -2.84
N LEU A 45 4.15 34.69 -1.78
CA LEU A 45 2.87 34.32 -1.16
C LEU A 45 1.71 34.43 -2.16
N ARG A 46 1.68 35.48 -2.98
CA ARG A 46 0.67 35.61 -4.05
C ARG A 46 0.73 34.44 -5.02
N PHE A 47 1.93 34.05 -5.45
CA PHE A 47 2.12 32.88 -6.31
C PHE A 47 1.61 31.59 -5.62
N LEU A 48 1.99 31.40 -4.33
CA LEU A 48 1.59 30.20 -3.58
C LEU A 48 0.07 30.11 -3.44
N VAL A 49 -0.61 31.22 -3.24
CA VAL A 49 -2.08 31.23 -3.12
C VAL A 49 -2.74 31.06 -4.50
N GLU A 50 -2.35 31.86 -5.49
CA GLU A 50 -3.04 31.92 -6.79
C GLU A 50 -2.73 30.74 -7.71
N VAL A 51 -1.49 30.27 -7.74
CA VAL A 51 -1.06 29.18 -8.64
C VAL A 51 -1.05 27.84 -7.92
N GLN A 52 -0.45 27.80 -6.73
CA GLN A 52 -0.26 26.55 -5.98
C GLN A 52 -1.46 26.18 -5.12
N GLY A 53 -2.44 27.06 -4.96
CA GLY A 53 -3.65 26.79 -4.17
C GLY A 53 -3.40 26.68 -2.67
N GLU A 54 -2.32 27.27 -2.18
CA GLU A 54 -1.94 27.20 -0.77
C GLU A 54 -2.76 28.19 0.07
N SER A 55 -2.77 27.98 1.38
CA SER A 55 -3.39 28.90 2.34
C SER A 55 -2.63 30.24 2.39
N GLY A 56 -3.37 31.33 2.49
CA GLY A 56 -2.79 32.67 2.69
C GLY A 56 -2.11 32.86 4.05
N GLU A 57 -2.22 31.87 4.94
CA GLU A 57 -1.57 31.90 6.26
C GLU A 57 -0.14 31.35 6.24
N LEU A 58 0.35 30.85 5.08
CA LEU A 58 1.70 30.33 4.92
C LEU A 58 2.74 31.42 5.19
N ASP A 59 3.82 31.04 5.87
CA ASP A 59 4.96 31.93 6.12
C ASP A 59 5.93 31.88 4.93
N ALA A 60 5.70 32.75 3.96
CA ALA A 60 6.54 32.84 2.76
C ALA A 60 7.97 33.31 3.09
N ARG A 61 8.15 34.10 4.14
CA ARG A 61 9.48 34.51 4.60
C ARG A 61 10.32 33.32 5.06
N GLN A 62 9.71 32.41 5.80
CA GLN A 62 10.36 31.17 6.24
C GLN A 62 10.79 30.33 5.03
N ILE A 63 9.94 30.23 4.01
CA ILE A 63 10.26 29.49 2.77
C ILE A 63 11.46 30.11 2.08
N VAL A 64 11.49 31.45 1.94
CA VAL A 64 12.63 32.17 1.33
C VAL A 64 13.91 31.89 2.13
N GLU A 65 13.86 31.96 3.45
CA GLU A 65 15.01 31.67 4.32
C GLU A 65 15.52 30.25 4.13
N GLN A 66 14.63 29.27 4.05
CA GLN A 66 14.98 27.86 3.82
C GLN A 66 15.66 27.66 2.47
N VAL A 67 15.17 28.31 1.42
CA VAL A 67 15.79 28.25 0.08
C VAL A 67 17.19 28.88 0.11
N MET A 68 17.33 30.04 0.75
CA MET A 68 18.62 30.75 0.87
C MET A 68 19.64 29.89 1.66
N GLN A 69 19.21 29.26 2.75
CA GLN A 69 20.07 28.41 3.56
C GLN A 69 20.56 27.19 2.76
N LYS A 70 19.68 26.56 2.00
CA LYS A 70 20.02 25.38 1.20
C LYS A 70 20.93 25.71 0.03
N ARG A 71 20.68 26.82 -0.67
CA ARG A 71 21.42 27.18 -1.90
C ARG A 71 22.74 27.86 -1.63
N HIS A 72 22.79 28.75 -0.61
CA HIS A 72 23.91 29.67 -0.43
C HIS A 72 24.65 29.48 0.88
N HIS A 73 24.19 28.54 1.74
CA HIS A 73 24.76 28.25 3.07
C HIS A 73 24.92 29.47 3.96
N ILE A 74 24.10 30.51 3.74
CA ILE A 74 24.16 31.78 4.46
C ILE A 74 23.15 31.77 5.59
N THR A 75 23.63 31.81 6.82
CA THR A 75 22.78 31.75 8.02
C THR A 75 22.40 33.14 8.57
N LYS A 76 23.03 34.25 8.13
CA LYS A 76 22.82 35.53 8.84
C LYS A 76 22.72 36.79 8.00
N PHE A 77 22.83 36.75 6.69
CA PHE A 77 22.68 37.97 5.89
C PHE A 77 22.06 37.69 4.52
N VAL A 78 21.07 38.37 4.46
CA VAL A 78 20.07 38.55 4.09
C VAL A 78 19.55 39.14 2.74
N ARG A 79 19.55 38.45 1.56
CA ARG A 79 18.53 38.70 0.57
C ARG A 79 17.25 37.94 1.00
N HIS A 80 16.26 38.69 1.41
CA HIS A 80 14.93 38.14 1.67
C HIS A 80 14.10 38.05 0.38
N THR A 81 14.77 37.82 -0.76
CA THR A 81 14.14 37.76 -2.08
C THR A 81 14.75 36.62 -2.88
N LEU A 82 13.96 36.04 -3.80
CA LEU A 82 14.40 34.95 -4.66
C LEU A 82 14.74 35.45 -6.06
N THR A 83 15.91 35.05 -6.58
CA THR A 83 16.19 35.12 -8.01
C THR A 83 15.35 34.09 -8.75
N PHE A 84 15.33 34.13 -10.08
CA PHE A 84 14.67 33.10 -10.89
C PHE A 84 15.25 31.71 -10.59
N ASP A 85 16.57 31.58 -10.46
CA ASP A 85 17.21 30.29 -10.15
C ASP A 85 16.81 29.79 -8.77
N ASP A 86 16.71 30.69 -7.78
CA ASP A 86 16.22 30.34 -6.43
C ASP A 86 14.78 29.85 -6.48
N PHE A 87 13.93 30.50 -7.26
CA PHE A 87 12.52 30.14 -7.44
C PHE A 87 12.39 28.78 -8.11
N HIS A 88 13.15 28.53 -9.17
CA HIS A 88 13.16 27.22 -9.85
C HIS A 88 13.64 26.12 -8.89
N HIS A 89 14.69 26.40 -8.11
CA HIS A 89 15.19 25.46 -7.10
C HIS A 89 14.10 25.12 -6.06
N TYR A 90 13.37 26.16 -5.61
CA TYR A 90 12.23 25.95 -4.70
C TYR A 90 11.18 25.02 -5.33
N LEU A 91 10.76 25.32 -6.56
CA LEU A 91 9.74 24.51 -7.24
C LEU A 91 10.18 23.06 -7.42
N PHE A 92 11.47 22.83 -7.61
CA PHE A 92 12.06 21.50 -7.85
C PHE A 92 12.49 20.79 -6.56
N SER A 93 12.18 21.36 -5.40
CA SER A 93 12.48 20.78 -4.09
C SER A 93 11.30 19.94 -3.60
N SER A 94 11.49 18.63 -3.50
CA SER A 94 10.44 17.73 -3.00
C SER A 94 10.17 17.90 -1.49
N GLU A 95 11.08 18.49 -0.76
CA GLU A 95 10.87 18.83 0.67
C GLU A 95 10.00 20.07 0.85
N LEU A 96 10.28 21.11 0.06
CA LEU A 96 9.61 22.42 0.21
C LEU A 96 8.32 22.49 -0.62
N ASN A 97 8.23 21.70 -1.69
CA ASN A 97 7.16 21.81 -2.68
C ASN A 97 6.66 20.41 -3.09
N PRO A 98 6.20 19.60 -2.12
CA PRO A 98 5.74 18.22 -2.43
C PRO A 98 4.40 18.21 -3.15
N PRO A 99 4.06 17.10 -3.83
CA PRO A 99 2.78 16.99 -4.53
C PRO A 99 1.58 16.68 -3.62
N ILE A 100 1.84 16.19 -2.40
CA ILE A 100 0.80 15.87 -1.41
C ILE A 100 1.27 16.30 -0.02
N GLY A 101 0.32 16.48 0.90
CA GLY A 101 0.63 16.86 2.28
C GLY A 101 1.18 15.69 3.10
N SER A 102 1.80 16.02 4.24
CA SER A 102 2.45 15.06 5.13
C SER A 102 1.73 14.89 6.48
N GLN A 103 0.60 15.55 6.68
CA GLN A 103 -0.10 15.56 7.98
C GLN A 103 -1.38 14.74 7.92
N VAL A 104 -1.72 14.10 9.05
CA VAL A 104 -3.03 13.49 9.24
C VAL A 104 -4.07 14.60 9.23
N HIS A 105 -5.08 14.48 8.35
CA HIS A 105 -6.10 15.53 8.19
C HIS A 105 -7.52 14.97 8.12
N GLN A 106 -7.67 13.65 7.98
CA GLN A 106 -8.98 13.01 7.89
C GLN A 106 -9.59 12.84 9.28
N ASP A 107 -10.90 12.70 9.35
CA ASP A 107 -11.61 12.37 10.59
C ASP A 107 -11.18 10.97 11.03
N MET A 108 -10.58 10.87 12.21
CA MET A 108 -10.10 9.61 12.78
C MET A 108 -11.03 9.11 13.90
N THR A 109 -12.23 9.68 14.04
CA THR A 109 -13.17 9.36 15.11
C THR A 109 -14.34 8.47 14.69
N ALA A 110 -14.37 8.02 13.42
CA ALA A 110 -15.37 7.07 12.94
C ALA A 110 -14.97 5.63 13.34
N PRO A 111 -15.92 4.69 13.37
CA PRO A 111 -15.58 3.28 13.62
C PRO A 111 -14.50 2.75 12.67
N LEU A 112 -13.68 1.85 13.19
CA LEU A 112 -12.51 1.31 12.46
C LEU A 112 -12.89 0.72 11.10
N SER A 113 -14.09 0.17 10.95
CA SER A 113 -14.59 -0.40 9.69
C SER A 113 -14.75 0.63 8.57
N GLN A 114 -14.72 1.93 8.89
CA GLN A 114 -14.86 3.00 7.90
C GLN A 114 -13.53 3.42 7.25
N TYR A 115 -12.46 2.64 7.43
CA TYR A 115 -11.13 2.99 6.92
C TYR A 115 -10.57 1.86 6.07
N PHE A 116 -9.84 2.23 5.01
CA PHE A 116 -8.86 1.34 4.38
C PHE A 116 -7.67 1.27 5.32
N ILE A 117 -7.15 0.06 5.55
CA ILE A 117 -6.09 -0.18 6.53
C ILE A 117 -4.90 -0.83 5.81
N TYR A 118 -3.73 -0.25 5.96
CA TYR A 118 -2.49 -0.73 5.31
C TYR A 118 -2.17 -2.13 5.82
N THR A 119 -2.27 -3.14 4.95
CA THR A 119 -2.30 -4.55 5.35
C THR A 119 -1.23 -5.36 4.64
N GLY A 120 -0.44 -6.12 5.41
CA GLY A 120 0.51 -7.10 4.92
C GLY A 120 -0.08 -8.51 4.87
N HIS A 121 0.48 -9.33 3.97
CA HIS A 121 0.20 -10.76 3.83
C HIS A 121 1.48 -11.52 4.18
N ASN A 122 1.35 -12.55 5.04
CA ASN A 122 2.48 -13.39 5.46
C ASN A 122 3.71 -12.53 5.77
N SER A 123 3.55 -11.63 6.74
CA SER A 123 4.44 -10.48 6.98
C SER A 123 5.86 -10.87 7.42
N TYR A 124 6.04 -12.11 7.82
CA TYR A 124 7.29 -12.71 8.30
C TYR A 124 8.21 -13.21 7.18
N LEU A 125 7.73 -13.30 5.91
CA LEU A 125 8.52 -13.85 4.80
C LEU A 125 9.51 -12.83 4.23
N THR A 126 10.75 -13.27 4.03
CA THR A 126 11.81 -12.44 3.48
C THR A 126 11.83 -12.42 1.95
N GLY A 127 11.12 -13.36 1.32
CA GLY A 127 11.10 -13.53 -0.14
C GLY A 127 9.89 -14.33 -0.61
N ASN A 128 10.14 -15.45 -1.29
CA ASN A 128 9.08 -16.28 -1.88
C ASN A 128 8.29 -17.07 -0.80
N GLN A 129 7.16 -17.64 -1.23
CA GLN A 129 6.24 -18.35 -0.33
C GLN A 129 6.67 -19.79 -0.01
N LEU A 130 7.63 -20.34 -0.73
CA LEU A 130 7.95 -21.78 -0.69
C LEU A 130 9.22 -22.13 0.08
N SER A 131 10.25 -21.28 0.01
CA SER A 131 11.59 -21.63 0.51
C SER A 131 12.35 -20.47 1.15
N SER A 132 11.76 -19.31 1.28
CA SER A 132 12.45 -18.16 1.90
C SER A 132 12.49 -18.31 3.42
N ASP A 133 13.36 -17.54 4.05
CA ASP A 133 13.47 -17.50 5.51
C ASP A 133 12.32 -16.69 6.11
N CYS A 134 11.84 -17.13 7.27
CA CYS A 134 10.96 -16.33 8.12
C CYS A 134 11.80 -15.49 9.08
N SER A 135 11.37 -14.26 9.33
CA SER A 135 12.14 -13.31 10.13
C SER A 135 11.20 -12.23 10.69
N ASP A 136 11.62 -11.57 11.73
CA ASP A 136 10.98 -10.36 12.24
C ASP A 136 11.36 -9.10 11.41
N VAL A 137 12.43 -9.17 10.62
CA VAL A 137 12.94 -8.01 9.86
C VAL A 137 11.91 -7.45 8.88
N PRO A 138 11.24 -8.25 8.03
CA PRO A 138 10.20 -7.68 7.15
C PRO A 138 9.01 -7.12 7.93
N ILE A 139 8.68 -7.64 9.10
CA ILE A 139 7.64 -7.08 9.97
C ILE A 139 8.04 -5.67 10.43
N ILE A 140 9.28 -5.52 10.88
CA ILE A 140 9.84 -4.24 11.32
C ILE A 140 9.80 -3.22 10.16
N LYS A 141 10.25 -3.62 8.98
CA LYS A 141 10.23 -2.76 7.79
C LYS A 141 8.82 -2.32 7.42
N ALA A 142 7.87 -3.24 7.47
CA ALA A 142 6.46 -2.93 7.16
C ALA A 142 5.88 -1.93 8.17
N LEU A 143 6.09 -2.15 9.47
CA LEU A 143 5.59 -1.24 10.51
C LEU A 143 6.22 0.15 10.38
N ASN A 144 7.52 0.23 10.08
CA ASN A 144 8.22 1.50 9.90
C ASN A 144 7.79 2.23 8.63
N ARG A 145 7.23 1.53 7.66
CA ARG A 145 6.63 2.12 6.46
C ARG A 145 5.20 2.62 6.71
N GLY A 146 4.58 2.23 7.82
CA GLY A 146 3.22 2.63 8.19
C GLY A 146 2.17 1.52 8.10
N VAL A 147 2.57 0.29 7.77
CA VAL A 147 1.65 -0.86 7.74
C VAL A 147 1.06 -1.04 9.14
N ARG A 148 -0.28 -1.28 9.18
CA ARG A 148 -1.03 -1.38 10.45
C ARG A 148 -1.59 -2.78 10.70
N VAL A 149 -1.59 -3.65 9.70
CA VAL A 149 -2.02 -5.04 9.88
C VAL A 149 -0.89 -5.97 9.45
N VAL A 150 -0.43 -6.82 10.37
CA VAL A 150 0.60 -7.83 10.10
C VAL A 150 0.00 -9.21 10.33
N GLU A 151 0.39 -10.17 9.50
CA GLU A 151 -0.08 -11.55 9.57
C GLU A 151 1.04 -12.48 10.01
N LEU A 152 0.72 -13.34 10.99
CA LEU A 152 1.61 -14.37 11.50
C LEU A 152 0.90 -15.71 11.41
N ASP A 153 1.49 -16.66 10.69
CA ASP A 153 1.02 -18.07 10.65
C ASP A 153 1.71 -18.82 11.79
N ILE A 154 0.92 -19.24 12.78
CA ILE A 154 1.45 -19.83 14.00
C ILE A 154 1.25 -21.34 14.04
N TRP A 155 2.36 -22.04 14.26
CA TRP A 155 2.45 -23.50 14.21
C TRP A 155 3.19 -24.03 15.44
N PRO A 156 2.91 -25.29 15.86
CA PRO A 156 3.77 -25.90 16.87
C PRO A 156 5.20 -26.05 16.34
N ASN A 157 6.19 -25.86 17.22
CA ASN A 157 7.57 -26.18 16.88
C ASN A 157 7.74 -27.70 16.76
N SER A 158 8.94 -28.18 16.40
CA SER A 158 9.22 -29.60 16.16
C SER A 158 9.01 -30.47 17.39
N THR A 159 9.22 -29.92 18.59
CA THR A 159 9.04 -30.64 19.87
C THR A 159 7.64 -30.45 20.47
N LYS A 160 6.79 -29.63 19.84
CA LYS A 160 5.40 -29.35 20.24
C LYS A 160 5.26 -28.72 21.63
N ASP A 161 6.30 -28.01 22.06
CA ASP A 161 6.31 -27.33 23.36
C ASP A 161 6.43 -25.80 23.23
N ASP A 162 6.54 -25.29 22.01
CA ASP A 162 6.64 -23.85 21.74
C ASP A 162 6.01 -23.54 20.37
N VAL A 163 5.94 -22.24 20.03
CA VAL A 163 5.24 -21.74 18.85
C VAL A 163 6.23 -21.09 17.88
N HIS A 164 6.20 -21.57 16.64
CA HIS A 164 6.95 -21.04 15.51
C HIS A 164 6.03 -20.26 14.56
N VAL A 165 6.60 -19.29 13.88
CA VAL A 165 5.98 -18.57 12.75
C VAL A 165 6.66 -19.07 11.49
N LEU A 166 5.87 -19.65 10.57
CA LEU A 166 6.36 -20.15 9.28
C LEU A 166 5.18 -20.29 8.32
N HIS A 167 5.48 -20.34 7.04
CA HIS A 167 4.48 -20.69 6.03
C HIS A 167 4.37 -22.21 6.00
N GLY A 168 3.30 -22.73 6.55
CA GLY A 168 3.11 -24.16 6.76
C GLY A 168 3.10 -24.96 5.47
N ARG A 169 3.50 -26.24 5.57
CA ARG A 169 3.60 -27.19 4.44
C ARG A 169 4.54 -26.71 3.32
N THR A 170 5.54 -25.89 3.68
CA THR A 170 6.57 -25.41 2.75
C THR A 170 7.96 -25.63 3.37
N LEU A 171 8.99 -25.23 2.62
CA LEU A 171 10.38 -25.31 3.07
C LEU A 171 10.86 -24.00 3.71
N THR A 172 9.96 -23.10 4.07
CA THR A 172 10.32 -21.85 4.76
C THR A 172 10.89 -22.17 6.14
N THR A 173 11.99 -21.49 6.52
CA THR A 173 12.62 -21.68 7.83
C THR A 173 11.89 -20.87 8.89
N PRO A 174 11.59 -21.41 10.07
CA PRO A 174 10.76 -20.73 11.05
C PRO A 174 11.46 -19.61 11.79
N VAL A 175 10.68 -18.69 12.34
CA VAL A 175 11.11 -17.72 13.36
C VAL A 175 10.23 -17.91 14.61
N GLU A 176 10.80 -17.65 15.78
CA GLU A 176 10.04 -17.78 17.04
C GLU A 176 8.95 -16.72 17.15
N LEU A 177 7.76 -17.11 17.60
CA LEU A 177 6.66 -16.16 17.79
C LEU A 177 7.03 -15.06 18.76
N ILE A 178 7.68 -15.39 19.88
CA ILE A 178 8.05 -14.39 20.90
C ILE A 178 8.96 -13.29 20.31
N LYS A 179 9.86 -13.66 19.40
CA LYS A 179 10.73 -12.69 18.71
C LYS A 179 9.90 -11.72 17.86
N CYS A 180 8.92 -12.23 17.13
CA CYS A 180 8.01 -11.40 16.32
C CYS A 180 7.19 -10.45 17.20
N LEU A 181 6.66 -10.94 18.33
CA LEU A 181 5.84 -10.14 19.24
C LEU A 181 6.67 -8.99 19.86
N LYS A 182 7.89 -9.28 20.29
CA LYS A 182 8.78 -8.26 20.86
C LYS A 182 9.15 -7.18 19.83
N SER A 183 9.41 -7.57 18.59
CA SER A 183 9.70 -6.63 17.50
C SER A 183 8.49 -5.78 17.15
N ILE A 184 7.30 -6.36 17.15
CA ILE A 184 6.05 -5.60 16.96
C ILE A 184 5.88 -4.57 18.07
N LYS A 185 6.07 -4.96 19.34
CA LYS A 185 5.98 -4.03 20.48
C LYS A 185 6.90 -2.83 20.30
N GLU A 186 8.16 -3.10 19.91
CA GLU A 186 9.19 -2.06 19.76
C GLU A 186 8.87 -1.09 18.59
N HIS A 187 8.34 -1.61 17.48
CA HIS A 187 8.21 -0.84 16.23
C HIS A 187 6.78 -0.44 15.87
N ALA A 188 5.77 -0.92 16.60
CA ALA A 188 4.36 -0.72 16.25
C ALA A 188 4.01 0.75 16.03
N PHE A 189 4.53 1.65 16.88
CA PHE A 189 4.08 3.04 16.94
C PHE A 189 5.20 4.04 16.62
N VAL A 190 6.26 3.60 15.94
CA VAL A 190 7.34 4.49 15.49
C VAL A 190 6.85 5.38 14.33
N ALA A 191 6.17 4.79 13.33
CA ALA A 191 5.72 5.52 12.13
C ALA A 191 4.34 6.14 12.29
N SER A 192 3.49 5.59 13.17
CA SER A 192 2.09 6.00 13.31
C SER A 192 1.58 5.64 14.69
N PRO A 193 0.79 6.51 15.35
CA PRO A 193 0.21 6.18 16.68
C PRO A 193 -1.04 5.31 16.59
N TYR A 194 -1.59 5.09 15.40
CA TYR A 194 -2.86 4.40 15.22
C TYR A 194 -2.69 2.89 15.37
N PRO A 195 -3.76 2.15 15.72
CA PRO A 195 -3.62 0.78 16.19
C PRO A 195 -2.99 -0.17 15.19
N VAL A 196 -2.28 -1.17 15.71
CA VAL A 196 -1.72 -2.28 14.92
C VAL A 196 -2.57 -3.53 15.19
N ILE A 197 -3.01 -4.17 14.12
CA ILE A 197 -3.78 -5.41 14.15
C ILE A 197 -2.84 -6.56 13.81
N ILE A 198 -2.78 -7.57 14.69
CA ILE A 198 -2.07 -8.82 14.44
C ILE A 198 -3.09 -9.87 14.02
N THR A 199 -3.01 -10.30 12.78
CA THR A 199 -3.81 -11.41 12.24
C THR A 199 -3.04 -12.71 12.49
N LEU A 200 -3.66 -13.65 13.19
CA LEU A 200 -3.06 -14.96 13.45
C LEU A 200 -3.75 -16.01 12.58
N GLU A 201 -2.98 -16.70 11.77
CA GLU A 201 -3.42 -17.93 11.13
C GLU A 201 -3.02 -19.08 12.06
N ASP A 202 -4.01 -19.62 12.76
CA ASP A 202 -3.81 -20.49 13.93
C ASP A 202 -3.89 -21.95 13.56
N HIS A 203 -2.77 -22.67 13.73
CA HIS A 203 -2.66 -24.12 13.51
C HIS A 203 -2.25 -24.84 14.81
N LEU A 204 -2.62 -24.29 15.96
CA LEU A 204 -2.15 -24.73 17.27
C LEU A 204 -3.15 -25.66 17.95
N THR A 205 -2.64 -26.46 18.89
CA THR A 205 -3.40 -27.21 19.88
C THR A 205 -3.85 -26.28 21.01
N PRO A 206 -4.88 -26.66 21.82
CA PRO A 206 -5.37 -25.77 22.90
C PRO A 206 -4.31 -25.36 23.93
N ASP A 207 -3.39 -26.25 24.26
CA ASP A 207 -2.31 -25.97 25.21
C ASP A 207 -1.34 -24.90 24.65
N LEU A 208 -1.03 -24.95 23.35
CA LEU A 208 -0.20 -23.94 22.70
C LEU A 208 -0.96 -22.63 22.50
N GLN A 209 -2.29 -22.69 22.28
CA GLN A 209 -3.13 -21.48 22.25
C GLN A 209 -3.08 -20.76 23.61
N ALA A 210 -3.13 -21.50 24.73
CA ALA A 210 -2.96 -20.94 26.06
C ALA A 210 -1.58 -20.28 26.23
N LYS A 211 -0.55 -20.91 25.69
CA LYS A 211 0.82 -20.36 25.72
C LYS A 211 0.89 -19.04 24.90
N VAL A 212 0.26 -18.99 23.75
CA VAL A 212 0.18 -17.77 22.94
C VAL A 212 -0.55 -16.67 23.70
N ALA A 213 -1.66 -17.00 24.36
CA ALA A 213 -2.41 -16.04 25.18
C ALA A 213 -1.53 -15.41 26.26
N GLN A 214 -0.74 -16.25 26.94
CA GLN A 214 0.23 -15.78 27.95
C GLN A 214 1.28 -14.89 27.31
N MET A 215 1.91 -15.32 26.22
CA MET A 215 2.96 -14.56 25.54
C MET A 215 2.46 -13.17 25.10
N ILE A 216 1.28 -13.11 24.50
CA ILE A 216 0.68 -11.85 24.01
C ILE A 216 0.39 -10.93 25.18
N THR A 217 -0.23 -11.45 26.25
CA THR A 217 -0.58 -10.66 27.44
C THR A 217 0.68 -10.12 28.12
N GLU A 218 1.69 -10.95 28.29
CA GLU A 218 2.95 -10.53 28.93
C GLU A 218 3.74 -9.53 28.06
N THR A 219 3.73 -9.72 26.75
CA THR A 219 4.48 -8.86 25.83
C THR A 219 3.84 -7.47 25.76
N PHE A 220 2.55 -7.38 25.51
CA PHE A 220 1.88 -6.11 25.21
C PHE A 220 1.28 -5.43 26.43
N GLY A 221 0.88 -6.19 27.45
CA GLY A 221 0.32 -5.60 28.68
C GLY A 221 -0.83 -4.63 28.38
N ASP A 222 -0.69 -3.39 28.86
CA ASP A 222 -1.70 -2.34 28.69
C ASP A 222 -1.89 -1.87 27.25
N MET A 223 -0.98 -2.21 26.35
CA MET A 223 -1.13 -1.93 24.91
C MET A 223 -2.18 -2.81 24.25
N LEU A 224 -2.53 -3.95 24.88
CA LEU A 224 -3.44 -4.92 24.29
C LEU A 224 -4.88 -4.45 24.45
N PHE A 225 -5.60 -4.31 23.34
CA PHE A 225 -7.02 -4.01 23.34
C PHE A 225 -7.83 -5.29 23.60
N CYS A 226 -8.49 -5.33 24.74
CA CYS A 226 -9.36 -6.45 25.13
C CYS A 226 -10.80 -5.94 25.26
N PRO A 227 -11.70 -6.32 24.36
CA PRO A 227 -13.08 -5.80 24.41
C PRO A 227 -13.95 -6.41 25.52
N GLY A 228 -13.44 -7.40 26.24
CA GLY A 228 -14.20 -8.09 27.27
C GLY A 228 -14.91 -9.34 26.72
N SER A 229 -15.91 -9.80 27.45
CA SER A 229 -16.63 -11.04 27.12
C SER A 229 -17.73 -10.86 26.06
N GLU A 230 -18.10 -9.60 25.75
CA GLU A 230 -19.16 -9.31 24.78
C GLU A 230 -18.58 -8.99 23.40
N ASN A 231 -19.26 -9.44 22.36
CA ASN A 231 -18.94 -9.08 21.00
C ASN A 231 -19.17 -7.58 20.77
N LEU A 232 -18.26 -6.96 20.04
CA LEU A 232 -18.40 -5.53 19.72
C LEU A 232 -19.50 -5.35 18.66
N LYS A 233 -20.43 -4.44 18.94
CA LYS A 233 -21.47 -4.03 17.98
C LYS A 233 -20.89 -3.11 16.90
N ALA A 234 -19.88 -2.33 17.27
CA ALA A 234 -19.10 -1.49 16.38
C ALA A 234 -17.70 -1.38 16.96
N PHE A 235 -16.69 -1.34 16.11
CA PHE A 235 -15.31 -1.13 16.56
C PHE A 235 -15.13 0.33 16.98
N PRO A 236 -14.34 0.58 18.02
CA PRO A 236 -13.92 1.96 18.34
C PRO A 236 -13.16 2.58 17.16
N SER A 237 -12.96 3.88 17.24
CA SER A 237 -12.27 4.65 16.20
C SER A 237 -10.76 4.43 16.26
N PRO A 238 -10.03 4.75 15.16
CA PRO A 238 -8.57 4.81 15.24
C PRO A 238 -8.07 5.75 16.32
N GLU A 239 -8.76 6.86 16.54
CA GLU A 239 -8.39 7.84 17.59
C GLU A 239 -8.47 7.22 18.99
N ASP A 240 -9.57 6.49 19.27
CA ASP A 240 -9.77 5.80 20.56
C ASP A 240 -8.74 4.69 20.78
N LEU A 241 -8.25 4.08 19.70
CA LEU A 241 -7.37 2.90 19.74
C LEU A 241 -5.89 3.27 19.56
N LYS A 242 -5.54 4.54 19.67
CA LYS A 242 -4.12 4.95 19.60
C LYS A 242 -3.29 4.14 20.60
N TYR A 243 -2.14 3.70 20.12
CA TYR A 243 -1.15 2.93 20.89
C TYR A 243 -1.66 1.58 21.38
N GLN A 244 -2.70 1.03 20.71
CA GLN A 244 -3.26 -0.27 21.06
C GLN A 244 -2.91 -1.34 20.02
N ILE A 245 -2.74 -2.57 20.50
CA ILE A 245 -2.55 -3.78 19.70
C ILE A 245 -3.89 -4.55 19.69
N ILE A 246 -4.32 -4.97 18.53
CA ILE A 246 -5.60 -5.69 18.32
C ILE A 246 -5.28 -7.08 17.78
N ILE A 247 -5.85 -8.12 18.36
CA ILE A 247 -5.68 -9.50 17.88
C ILE A 247 -6.91 -9.90 17.06
N SER A 248 -6.66 -10.47 15.88
CA SER A 248 -7.70 -10.98 14.99
C SER A 248 -7.36 -12.41 14.58
N THR A 249 -8.27 -13.34 14.87
CA THR A 249 -8.15 -14.74 14.49
C THR A 249 -9.49 -15.44 14.60
N LYS A 250 -9.56 -16.71 14.23
CA LYS A 250 -10.73 -17.57 14.42
C LYS A 250 -10.86 -17.93 15.90
N PRO A 251 -12.09 -18.02 16.44
CA PRO A 251 -12.27 -18.53 17.79
C PRO A 251 -11.88 -20.02 17.85
N PRO A 252 -11.43 -20.53 19.02
CA PRO A 252 -11.08 -21.94 19.17
C PRO A 252 -12.24 -22.87 18.82
N LYS A 253 -11.94 -24.04 18.24
CA LYS A 253 -12.93 -25.03 17.77
C LYS A 253 -13.91 -25.46 18.87
N GLU A 254 -13.43 -25.65 20.08
CA GLU A 254 -14.23 -26.05 21.24
C GLU A 254 -15.33 -25.06 21.58
N TYR A 255 -15.07 -23.78 21.31
CA TYR A 255 -16.05 -22.71 21.56
C TYR A 255 -17.18 -22.70 20.54
N LEU A 256 -16.89 -23.11 19.30
CA LEU A 256 -17.88 -23.20 18.24
C LEU A 256 -18.85 -24.38 18.46
N GLN A 257 -18.39 -25.42 19.16
CA GLN A 257 -19.22 -26.58 19.52
C GLN A 257 -20.16 -26.30 20.70
N ALA A 258 -19.77 -25.39 21.62
CA ALA A 258 -20.54 -25.07 22.81
C ALA A 258 -21.67 -24.06 22.58
N ALA A 259 -21.66 -23.32 21.46
CA ALA A 259 -22.59 -22.23 21.19
C ALA A 259 -23.79 -22.60 20.32
N GLY A 260 -23.95 -23.85 19.92
CA GLY A 260 -25.01 -24.26 18.99
C GLY A 260 -26.14 -25.07 19.64
N PRO A 261 -27.43 -24.75 19.40
CA PRO A 261 -28.50 -25.66 19.74
C PRO A 261 -28.56 -26.82 18.74
N ASP A 262 -28.96 -27.97 19.25
CA ASP A 262 -29.17 -29.21 18.53
C ASP A 262 -29.67 -29.05 17.10
N VAL A 263 -28.88 -29.50 16.15
CA VAL A 263 -29.41 -29.90 14.85
C VAL A 263 -28.82 -31.26 14.51
N SER A 264 -29.74 -32.18 14.38
CA SER A 264 -29.54 -33.59 14.13
C SER A 264 -28.70 -33.90 12.90
N MET A 265 -27.94 -34.95 13.07
CA MET A 265 -27.13 -35.69 12.11
C MET A 265 -27.75 -35.90 10.73
N ASN A 266 -26.95 -35.72 9.72
CA ASN A 266 -27.02 -36.59 8.55
C ASN A 266 -25.62 -36.94 8.08
N ARG A 267 -25.28 -38.19 8.29
CA ARG A 267 -24.07 -38.83 7.78
C ARG A 267 -24.21 -39.12 6.29
N SER A 268 -23.24 -38.73 5.50
CA SER A 268 -22.93 -39.51 4.32
C SER A 268 -21.43 -39.64 4.18
N GLN A 269 -21.00 -40.86 4.21
CA GLN A 269 -19.63 -41.29 4.00
C GLN A 269 -19.26 -41.16 2.53
N ASN A 270 -18.13 -40.59 2.26
CA ASN A 270 -17.33 -41.01 1.10
C ASN A 270 -15.87 -40.76 1.36
N SER A 271 -15.18 -41.85 1.56
CA SER A 271 -13.73 -41.88 1.68
C SER A 271 -13.08 -41.95 0.29
N LYS A 272 -12.16 -41.06 0.02
CA LYS A 272 -11.22 -41.29 -1.08
C LYS A 272 -9.80 -41.06 -0.60
N VAL A 273 -9.02 -42.09 -0.88
CA VAL A 273 -7.60 -42.26 -0.59
C VAL A 273 -6.79 -41.32 -1.49
N PHE A 274 -5.84 -40.65 -0.90
CA PHE A 274 -4.87 -39.83 -1.67
C PHE A 274 -3.56 -40.60 -1.81
N ASP A 275 -3.12 -40.72 -3.04
CA ASP A 275 -1.78 -41.20 -3.37
C ASP A 275 -0.77 -40.08 -3.26
N GLU A 276 0.30 -40.35 -2.54
CA GLU A 276 1.47 -39.47 -2.46
C GLU A 276 2.25 -39.55 -3.77
N ASP A 277 2.36 -38.40 -4.46
CA ASP A 277 3.28 -38.29 -5.59
C ASP A 277 4.37 -37.28 -5.27
N GLU A 278 5.60 -37.73 -5.33
CA GLU A 278 6.79 -36.93 -5.03
C GLU A 278 7.03 -35.91 -6.13
N GLY A 279 6.78 -34.65 -5.83
CA GLY A 279 7.11 -33.52 -6.70
C GLY A 279 8.61 -33.25 -6.75
N ARG A 280 9.17 -33.43 -7.92
CA ARG A 280 10.58 -33.19 -8.22
C ARG A 280 10.88 -31.71 -8.26
N MET A 281 11.82 -31.26 -7.42
CA MET A 281 12.30 -29.88 -7.40
C MET A 281 13.12 -29.54 -8.64
N VAL A 282 12.81 -28.43 -9.26
CA VAL A 282 13.62 -27.83 -10.32
C VAL A 282 14.36 -26.59 -9.74
N PRO A 283 15.66 -26.51 -9.89
CA PRO A 283 16.40 -25.36 -9.35
C PRO A 283 16.03 -24.07 -10.08
N SER A 284 15.76 -23.05 -9.32
CA SER A 284 15.46 -21.73 -9.85
C SER A 284 16.74 -20.95 -10.13
N ASP A 285 17.10 -20.84 -11.39
CA ASP A 285 17.99 -19.78 -11.82
C ASP A 285 17.26 -18.93 -12.84
N VAL A 286 17.45 -17.65 -12.69
CA VAL A 286 17.01 -16.58 -13.59
C VAL A 286 15.64 -15.97 -13.21
N LEU A 287 15.73 -14.88 -12.51
CA LEU A 287 14.70 -13.86 -12.42
C LEU A 287 14.49 -13.26 -13.83
N LYS A 288 13.60 -13.83 -14.59
CA LYS A 288 13.09 -13.17 -15.79
C LYS A 288 11.80 -12.42 -15.42
N ASP A 289 11.87 -11.15 -15.61
CA ASP A 289 10.74 -10.24 -15.56
C ASP A 289 9.71 -10.72 -16.61
N GLN A 290 8.61 -11.27 -16.16
CA GLN A 290 7.56 -11.70 -17.10
C GLN A 290 6.45 -10.66 -17.16
N ASN A 291 6.13 -10.27 -18.36
CA ASN A 291 4.95 -9.45 -18.64
C ASN A 291 3.69 -10.18 -18.17
N GLU A 292 2.90 -9.45 -17.39
CA GLU A 292 1.63 -9.98 -16.89
C GLU A 292 0.55 -9.87 -17.96
N ASP A 293 0.52 -10.83 -18.88
CA ASP A 293 -0.68 -11.09 -19.68
C ASP A 293 -1.22 -12.43 -19.21
N GLY A 294 -2.46 -12.38 -18.78
CA GLY A 294 -3.10 -13.47 -18.06
C GLY A 294 -3.22 -14.76 -18.85
N ILE A 295 -2.88 -15.84 -18.18
CA ILE A 295 -3.27 -17.18 -18.60
C ILE A 295 -4.18 -17.74 -17.50
N ASP A 296 -5.38 -18.10 -17.88
CA ASP A 296 -6.36 -18.76 -17.02
C ASP A 296 -5.90 -20.15 -16.63
N ASP A 297 -5.87 -20.43 -15.34
CA ASP A 297 -5.62 -21.76 -14.84
C ASP A 297 -6.77 -22.21 -13.90
N PRO A 298 -7.20 -23.46 -13.98
CA PRO A 298 -8.43 -23.88 -13.31
C PRO A 298 -8.28 -24.09 -11.80
N ASP A 299 -9.36 -23.89 -11.17
CA ASP A 299 -9.78 -23.93 -9.78
C ASP A 299 -9.13 -25.04 -8.93
N VAL A 300 -8.38 -24.66 -7.91
CA VAL A 300 -8.02 -25.55 -6.81
C VAL A 300 -8.72 -25.03 -5.55
N THR A 301 -9.80 -25.68 -5.22
CA THR A 301 -10.48 -25.46 -3.95
C THR A 301 -9.63 -26.03 -2.82
N GLU A 302 -9.12 -25.18 -1.96
CA GLU A 302 -8.51 -25.63 -0.70
C GLU A 302 -9.61 -26.14 0.23
N SER A 303 -9.63 -27.43 0.46
CA SER A 303 -10.48 -28.03 1.47
C SER A 303 -9.69 -28.14 2.78
N GLU A 304 -10.17 -27.43 3.78
CA GLU A 304 -9.67 -27.58 5.15
C GLU A 304 -10.40 -28.74 5.81
N ASP A 305 -9.76 -29.90 5.93
CA ASP A 305 -10.23 -30.97 6.79
C ASP A 305 -9.09 -31.44 7.68
N ASP A 306 -9.21 -31.13 8.96
CA ASP A 306 -8.39 -31.73 9.99
C ASP A 306 -9.30 -32.29 11.09
N GLU A 307 -9.35 -33.62 11.18
CA GLU A 307 -10.02 -34.30 12.28
C GLU A 307 -8.99 -34.71 13.35
N SER A 308 -9.15 -34.19 14.55
CA SER A 308 -8.51 -34.80 15.70
C SER A 308 -9.50 -34.88 16.87
N ASN A 309 -9.69 -36.08 17.34
CA ASN A 309 -10.42 -36.42 18.56
C ASN A 309 -9.54 -36.18 19.76
N ASP A 310 -10.04 -35.45 20.76
CA ASP A 310 -9.49 -35.60 22.11
C ASP A 310 -10.47 -35.14 23.20
N ASP A 311 -10.53 -35.90 24.26
CA ASP A 311 -11.30 -35.61 25.48
C ASP A 311 -10.59 -34.58 26.34
N CYS A 312 -11.21 -33.43 26.53
CA CYS A 312 -10.63 -32.28 27.25
C CYS A 312 -10.88 -32.29 28.75
N ALA A 313 -9.79 -32.20 29.50
CA ALA A 313 -9.80 -32.03 30.97
C ALA A 313 -10.29 -30.63 31.38
N PRO A 314 -10.81 -30.44 32.61
CA PRO A 314 -11.34 -29.14 33.08
C PRO A 314 -10.35 -27.97 33.06
N GLU A 315 -9.05 -28.21 33.20
CA GLU A 315 -8.01 -27.21 33.15
C GLU A 315 -7.86 -26.56 31.76
N LEU A 316 -8.19 -27.34 30.71
CA LEU A 316 -8.18 -26.86 29.31
C LEU A 316 -9.30 -25.84 29.05
N ARG A 317 -10.44 -25.94 29.73
CA ARG A 317 -11.56 -24.99 29.55
C ARG A 317 -11.20 -23.57 29.96
N SER A 318 -10.40 -23.42 31.01
CA SER A 318 -9.97 -22.07 31.46
C SER A 318 -8.87 -21.49 30.55
N SER A 319 -8.02 -22.31 29.96
CA SER A 319 -6.97 -21.87 29.03
C SER A 319 -7.52 -21.48 27.66
N VAL A 320 -8.53 -22.21 27.18
CA VAL A 320 -9.27 -21.87 25.94
C VAL A 320 -10.01 -20.53 26.13
N SER A 321 -10.54 -20.28 27.33
CA SER A 321 -11.16 -19.03 27.67
C SER A 321 -10.20 -17.82 27.58
N SER A 322 -8.94 -17.97 28.03
CA SER A 322 -7.98 -16.87 27.97
C SER A 322 -7.55 -16.54 26.54
N TYR A 323 -7.40 -17.52 25.67
CA TYR A 323 -7.10 -17.29 24.25
C TYR A 323 -8.27 -16.57 23.56
N LYS A 324 -9.50 -17.01 23.81
CA LYS A 324 -10.69 -16.37 23.24
C LYS A 324 -10.82 -14.90 23.67
N CYS A 325 -10.51 -14.59 24.92
CA CYS A 325 -10.61 -13.22 25.46
C CYS A 325 -9.64 -12.24 24.78
N LEU A 326 -8.57 -12.72 24.17
CA LEU A 326 -7.66 -11.87 23.39
C LEU A 326 -8.29 -11.41 22.08
N ILE A 327 -9.21 -12.18 21.50
CA ILE A 327 -9.69 -11.95 20.13
C ILE A 327 -10.65 -10.76 20.13
N ALA A 328 -10.17 -9.64 19.62
CA ALA A 328 -10.99 -8.42 19.50
C ALA A 328 -11.77 -8.42 18.18
N LEU A 329 -11.21 -8.96 17.11
CA LEU A 329 -11.86 -9.06 15.81
C LEU A 329 -11.90 -10.53 15.38
N CYS A 330 -13.07 -11.13 15.53
CA CYS A 330 -13.26 -12.56 15.19
C CYS A 330 -13.31 -12.76 13.68
N ALA A 331 -12.53 -13.71 13.20
CA ALA A 331 -12.60 -14.20 11.83
C ALA A 331 -13.60 -15.34 11.76
N GLY A 332 -14.40 -15.37 10.69
CA GLY A 332 -15.35 -16.47 10.52
C GLY A 332 -16.01 -16.45 9.17
N LYS A 333 -16.21 -17.63 8.62
CA LYS A 333 -16.98 -17.84 7.40
C LYS A 333 -18.15 -18.76 7.73
N PRO A 334 -19.37 -18.24 7.76
CA PRO A 334 -20.54 -19.08 8.04
C PRO A 334 -20.70 -20.17 6.99
N LYS A 335 -21.19 -21.31 7.42
CA LYS A 335 -21.58 -22.41 6.52
C LYS A 335 -22.79 -21.94 5.68
N GLY A 336 -22.82 -22.30 4.41
CA GLY A 336 -23.96 -21.94 3.55
C GLY A 336 -23.64 -21.07 2.34
N GLY A 337 -22.35 -20.89 2.06
CA GLY A 337 -21.88 -20.21 0.86
C GLY A 337 -21.76 -18.69 1.01
N LEU A 338 -21.56 -18.01 -0.12
CA LEU A 338 -21.23 -16.59 -0.17
C LEU A 338 -22.37 -15.70 0.38
N LYS A 339 -23.61 -16.02 0.07
CA LYS A 339 -24.77 -15.22 0.50
C LYS A 339 -24.89 -15.18 2.03
N GLU A 340 -24.65 -16.32 2.70
CA GLU A 340 -24.60 -16.38 4.16
C GLU A 340 -23.35 -15.70 4.73
N ALA A 341 -22.21 -15.81 4.04
CA ALA A 341 -20.97 -15.16 4.44
C ALA A 341 -21.08 -13.64 4.44
N LEU A 342 -21.88 -13.07 3.53
CA LEU A 342 -22.08 -11.63 3.40
C LEU A 342 -23.24 -11.09 4.25
N LYS A 343 -23.89 -11.93 5.05
CA LYS A 343 -25.00 -11.55 5.89
C LYS A 343 -24.53 -10.63 7.03
N ILE A 344 -25.26 -9.53 7.23
CA ILE A 344 -24.94 -8.53 8.25
C ILE A 344 -25.75 -8.86 9.52
N GLU A 345 -25.04 -9.08 10.63
CA GLU A 345 -25.64 -9.28 11.93
C GLU A 345 -25.69 -7.94 12.70
N ILE A 346 -26.76 -7.73 13.44
CA ILE A 346 -27.01 -6.43 14.09
C ILE A 346 -26.02 -6.19 15.22
N ASP A 347 -25.68 -7.22 15.97
CA ASP A 347 -24.97 -7.10 17.25
C ASP A 347 -23.49 -7.54 17.20
N THR A 348 -22.96 -7.86 16.01
CA THR A 348 -21.58 -8.32 15.90
C THR A 348 -20.88 -7.71 14.69
N VAL A 349 -19.58 -7.46 14.86
CA VAL A 349 -18.67 -7.11 13.77
C VAL A 349 -17.67 -8.25 13.63
N ARG A 350 -17.52 -8.73 12.41
CA ARG A 350 -16.61 -9.86 12.13
C ARG A 350 -15.72 -9.58 10.92
N ARG A 351 -14.70 -10.41 10.77
CA ARG A 351 -13.81 -10.38 9.60
C ARG A 351 -14.09 -11.60 8.72
N LEU A 352 -14.41 -11.32 7.45
CA LEU A 352 -14.47 -12.33 6.39
C LEU A 352 -13.19 -12.23 5.57
N SER A 353 -12.57 -13.37 5.25
CA SER A 353 -11.39 -13.42 4.37
C SER A 353 -11.76 -14.11 3.06
N LEU A 354 -11.40 -13.46 1.94
CA LEU A 354 -11.59 -13.98 0.59
C LEU A 354 -10.27 -13.88 -0.18
N SER A 355 -9.95 -14.93 -0.94
CA SER A 355 -8.85 -14.82 -1.90
C SER A 355 -9.20 -13.79 -2.98
N GLU A 356 -8.20 -13.27 -3.69
CA GLU A 356 -8.43 -12.36 -4.80
C GLU A 356 -9.42 -12.92 -5.83
N GLN A 357 -9.34 -14.24 -6.09
CA GLN A 357 -10.22 -14.93 -7.02
C GLN A 357 -11.66 -15.03 -6.47
N ALA A 358 -11.80 -15.37 -5.19
CA ALA A 358 -13.12 -15.43 -4.55
C ALA A 358 -13.80 -14.07 -4.53
N LEU A 359 -13.03 -12.99 -4.31
CA LEU A 359 -13.58 -11.63 -4.37
C LEU A 359 -14.02 -11.26 -5.80
N GLU A 360 -13.24 -11.61 -6.81
CA GLU A 360 -13.62 -11.37 -8.21
C GLU A 360 -14.95 -12.04 -8.55
N LYS A 361 -15.12 -13.30 -8.15
CA LYS A 361 -16.37 -14.05 -8.34
C LYS A 361 -17.52 -13.40 -7.56
N ALA A 362 -17.28 -13.00 -6.31
CA ALA A 362 -18.29 -12.33 -5.49
C ALA A 362 -18.71 -10.99 -6.10
N ALA A 363 -17.78 -10.25 -6.65
CA ALA A 363 -18.04 -8.94 -7.29
C ALA A 363 -18.90 -9.07 -8.55
N GLU A 364 -18.77 -10.17 -9.29
CA GLU A 364 -19.58 -10.43 -10.48
C GLU A 364 -21.06 -10.64 -10.14
N SER A 365 -21.36 -11.41 -9.09
CA SER A 365 -22.71 -11.83 -8.75
C SER A 365 -23.32 -11.08 -7.56
N HIS A 366 -22.52 -10.57 -6.64
CA HIS A 366 -22.95 -9.98 -5.36
C HIS A 366 -22.17 -8.71 -5.01
N GLY A 367 -21.78 -7.91 -6.00
CA GLY A 367 -20.92 -6.74 -5.80
C GLY A 367 -21.49 -5.73 -4.80
N THR A 368 -22.77 -5.40 -4.91
CA THR A 368 -23.42 -4.46 -3.97
C THR A 368 -23.56 -5.05 -2.56
N ASP A 369 -23.73 -6.36 -2.46
CA ASP A 369 -23.75 -7.05 -1.15
C ASP A 369 -22.38 -6.99 -0.48
N VAL A 370 -21.29 -7.08 -1.25
CA VAL A 370 -19.92 -6.92 -0.73
C VAL A 370 -19.74 -5.50 -0.19
N VAL A 371 -20.15 -4.49 -0.95
CA VAL A 371 -20.05 -3.08 -0.51
C VAL A 371 -20.87 -2.87 0.78
N ARG A 372 -22.10 -3.39 0.82
CA ARG A 372 -22.97 -3.28 2.01
C ARG A 372 -22.32 -3.96 3.22
N PHE A 373 -21.76 -5.15 3.04
CA PHE A 373 -21.06 -5.90 4.10
C PHE A 373 -19.91 -5.08 4.68
N THR A 374 -19.08 -4.48 3.82
CA THR A 374 -17.89 -3.73 4.26
C THR A 374 -18.21 -2.41 4.94
N GLN A 375 -19.45 -1.94 4.91
CA GLN A 375 -19.84 -0.75 5.67
C GLN A 375 -19.77 -0.98 7.17
N LYS A 376 -20.00 -2.19 7.64
CA LYS A 376 -20.00 -2.55 9.06
C LYS A 376 -18.94 -3.59 9.42
N ASN A 377 -18.73 -4.58 8.59
CA ASN A 377 -17.84 -5.70 8.83
C ASN A 377 -16.53 -5.55 8.06
N PHE A 378 -15.51 -6.30 8.45
CA PHE A 378 -14.19 -6.25 7.84
C PHE A 378 -14.07 -7.31 6.76
N LEU A 379 -13.59 -6.91 5.59
CA LEU A 379 -13.24 -7.82 4.51
C LEU A 379 -11.72 -7.78 4.33
N ARG A 380 -11.11 -8.96 4.45
CA ARG A 380 -9.70 -9.17 4.14
C ARG A 380 -9.60 -9.90 2.81
N VAL A 381 -8.81 -9.33 1.90
CA VAL A 381 -8.52 -9.94 0.60
C VAL A 381 -7.07 -10.39 0.60
N TYR A 382 -6.79 -11.60 0.14
CA TYR A 382 -5.43 -12.14 0.15
C TYR A 382 -5.05 -12.71 -1.23
N PRO A 383 -3.74 -12.80 -1.52
CA PRO A 383 -3.26 -13.30 -2.81
C PRO A 383 -3.60 -14.77 -3.01
N LYS A 384 -3.89 -15.18 -4.24
CA LYS A 384 -4.15 -16.58 -4.57
C LYS A 384 -2.92 -17.46 -4.27
N GLY A 385 -3.14 -18.71 -3.91
CA GLY A 385 -2.11 -19.65 -3.47
C GLY A 385 -1.00 -19.91 -4.48
N THR A 386 -1.26 -19.69 -5.77
CA THR A 386 -0.26 -19.92 -6.83
C THR A 386 0.77 -18.79 -6.98
N ARG A 387 0.65 -17.69 -6.22
CA ARG A 387 1.65 -16.61 -6.24
C ARG A 387 2.89 -16.98 -5.41
N PHE A 388 3.57 -18.06 -5.81
CA PHE A 388 4.72 -18.61 -5.09
C PHE A 388 5.90 -17.64 -4.99
N ASN A 389 6.04 -16.74 -5.95
CA ASN A 389 7.09 -15.71 -5.98
C ASN A 389 6.75 -14.48 -5.14
N SER A 390 5.66 -14.51 -4.37
CA SER A 390 5.16 -13.38 -3.58
C SER A 390 4.76 -12.17 -4.44
N SER A 391 4.29 -12.39 -5.65
CA SER A 391 3.69 -11.36 -6.48
C SER A 391 2.35 -10.90 -5.88
N ASN A 392 1.85 -9.77 -6.34
CA ASN A 392 0.63 -9.16 -5.82
C ASN A 392 -0.42 -9.00 -6.92
N TYR A 393 -1.66 -8.79 -6.50
CA TYR A 393 -2.83 -8.62 -7.36
C TYR A 393 -3.23 -7.14 -7.40
N LYS A 394 -4.13 -6.78 -8.33
CA LYS A 394 -4.66 -5.41 -8.47
C LYS A 394 -5.45 -5.04 -7.21
N PRO A 395 -4.97 -4.07 -6.40
CA PRO A 395 -5.63 -3.81 -5.10
C PRO A 395 -6.97 -3.12 -5.23
N LEU A 396 -7.24 -2.45 -6.33
CA LEU A 396 -8.52 -1.77 -6.59
C LEU A 396 -9.71 -2.73 -6.51
N ILE A 397 -9.53 -4.02 -6.82
CA ILE A 397 -10.62 -5.00 -6.71
C ILE A 397 -11.19 -5.06 -5.28
N GLY A 398 -10.34 -4.86 -4.28
CA GLY A 398 -10.76 -4.77 -2.89
C GLY A 398 -11.30 -3.40 -2.52
N TRP A 399 -10.53 -2.36 -2.84
CA TRP A 399 -10.88 -1.00 -2.40
C TRP A 399 -12.19 -0.49 -2.98
N MET A 400 -12.47 -0.78 -4.26
CA MET A 400 -13.72 -0.32 -4.88
C MET A 400 -14.96 -1.02 -4.33
N HIS A 401 -14.79 -2.09 -3.54
CA HIS A 401 -15.87 -2.77 -2.81
C HIS A 401 -15.82 -2.48 -1.30
N GLY A 402 -14.95 -1.57 -0.87
CA GLY A 402 -14.86 -1.14 0.52
C GLY A 402 -14.04 -2.02 1.43
N ALA A 403 -13.28 -2.98 0.88
CA ALA A 403 -12.45 -3.88 1.69
C ALA A 403 -11.42 -3.07 2.49
N GLN A 404 -11.42 -3.25 3.80
CA GLN A 404 -10.50 -2.57 4.69
C GLN A 404 -9.09 -3.12 4.59
N MET A 405 -8.97 -4.45 4.44
CA MET A 405 -7.71 -5.17 4.58
C MET A 405 -7.35 -5.86 3.26
N VAL A 406 -6.81 -5.09 2.32
CA VAL A 406 -6.29 -5.63 1.05
C VAL A 406 -4.84 -6.05 1.32
N ALA A 407 -4.65 -7.35 1.58
CA ALA A 407 -3.39 -7.88 2.11
C ALA A 407 -2.38 -8.11 0.99
N PHE A 408 -1.17 -7.57 1.17
CA PHE A 408 -0.11 -7.59 0.16
C PHE A 408 1.19 -8.18 0.69
N ASN A 409 1.89 -8.85 -0.20
CA ASN A 409 3.27 -9.29 0.00
C ASN A 409 4.17 -8.03 -0.07
N MET A 410 4.43 -7.42 1.10
CA MET A 410 5.15 -6.15 1.18
C MET A 410 6.63 -6.29 0.80
N GLN A 411 7.17 -7.50 0.83
CA GLN A 411 8.53 -7.81 0.39
C GLN A 411 8.67 -7.95 -1.14
N GLY A 412 7.55 -7.87 -1.87
CA GLY A 412 7.52 -7.98 -3.32
C GLY A 412 7.98 -6.72 -4.05
N TYR A 413 7.61 -6.61 -5.31
CA TYR A 413 7.94 -5.47 -6.17
C TYR A 413 6.87 -5.34 -7.26
N GLY A 414 6.92 -4.27 -8.03
CA GLY A 414 6.09 -4.09 -9.20
C GLY A 414 4.86 -3.21 -9.00
N LYS A 415 4.13 -3.02 -10.08
CA LYS A 415 3.09 -1.97 -10.21
C LYS A 415 1.98 -2.06 -9.16
N TYR A 416 1.56 -3.25 -8.78
CA TYR A 416 0.48 -3.39 -7.79
C TYR A 416 0.95 -2.97 -6.39
N LEU A 417 2.19 -3.30 -6.05
CA LEU A 417 2.78 -2.81 -4.79
C LEU A 417 2.91 -1.28 -4.81
N TRP A 418 3.24 -0.69 -5.95
CA TRP A 418 3.31 0.77 -6.09
C TRP A 418 1.96 1.43 -5.83
N LEU A 419 0.87 0.81 -6.30
CA LEU A 419 -0.50 1.28 -6.02
C LEU A 419 -0.81 1.21 -4.53
N MET A 420 -0.40 0.13 -3.87
CA MET A 420 -0.56 -0.01 -2.41
C MET A 420 0.18 1.11 -1.67
N HIS A 421 1.44 1.35 -2.02
CA HIS A 421 2.20 2.47 -1.44
C HIS A 421 1.52 3.81 -1.70
N GLY A 422 0.99 4.00 -2.91
CA GLY A 422 0.31 5.23 -3.30
C GLY A 422 -0.95 5.50 -2.47
N MET A 423 -1.80 4.49 -2.29
CA MET A 423 -3.00 4.61 -1.44
C MET A 423 -2.62 5.08 -0.03
N PHE A 424 -1.59 4.47 0.55
CA PHE A 424 -1.25 4.73 1.94
C PHE A 424 -0.25 5.89 2.14
N ARG A 425 0.06 6.63 1.09
CA ARG A 425 0.61 8.00 1.20
C ARG A 425 -0.47 9.00 1.63
N SER A 426 -1.74 8.66 1.45
CA SER A 426 -2.87 9.46 1.92
C SER A 426 -2.83 9.65 3.43
N ASN A 427 -3.45 10.74 3.88
CA ASN A 427 -3.71 11.00 5.30
C ASN A 427 -2.41 10.97 6.13
N GLY A 428 -1.38 11.62 5.61
CA GLY A 428 -0.10 11.73 6.29
C GLY A 428 0.70 10.43 6.40
N GLY A 429 0.32 9.39 5.67
CA GLY A 429 1.01 8.11 5.72
C GLY A 429 0.77 7.32 6.99
N CYS A 430 -0.31 7.60 7.73
CA CYS A 430 -0.55 6.99 9.05
C CYS A 430 -1.07 5.54 8.99
N GLY A 431 -1.34 5.02 7.79
CA GLY A 431 -1.80 3.64 7.60
C GLY A 431 -3.30 3.43 7.67
N TYR A 432 -4.06 4.49 7.92
CA TYR A 432 -5.53 4.51 7.94
C TYR A 432 -6.02 5.59 6.99
N VAL A 433 -6.84 5.22 6.02
CA VAL A 433 -7.39 6.14 5.03
C VAL A 433 -8.92 6.04 5.08
N LYS A 434 -9.58 7.14 5.41
CA LYS A 434 -11.04 7.18 5.51
C LYS A 434 -11.65 6.78 4.16
N LYS A 435 -12.55 5.79 4.17
CA LYS A 435 -13.26 5.39 2.96
C LYS A 435 -14.11 6.56 2.45
N PRO A 436 -14.19 6.75 1.12
CA PRO A 436 -15.03 7.82 0.58
C PRO A 436 -16.51 7.60 0.91
N ASP A 437 -17.25 8.68 1.04
CA ASP A 437 -18.66 8.67 1.42
C ASP A 437 -19.51 7.76 0.53
N LEU A 438 -19.17 7.68 -0.77
CA LEU A 438 -19.92 6.83 -1.73
C LEU A 438 -19.93 5.35 -1.31
N LEU A 439 -18.90 4.87 -0.63
CA LEU A 439 -18.83 3.50 -0.14
C LEU A 439 -19.59 3.31 1.19
N MET A 440 -19.96 4.39 1.85
CA MET A 440 -20.54 4.35 3.20
C MET A 440 -22.02 4.73 3.23
N LYS A 441 -22.63 5.05 2.09
CA LYS A 441 -24.03 5.48 2.02
C LYS A 441 -25.00 4.33 2.31
N ASP A 442 -25.92 4.56 3.22
CA ASP A 442 -27.00 3.64 3.58
C ASP A 442 -28.16 3.74 2.60
N GLY A 443 -28.75 2.61 2.27
CA GLY A 443 -29.58 2.39 1.13
C GLY A 443 -31.06 2.77 1.20
N LEU A 444 -31.52 3.77 1.96
CA LEU A 444 -32.96 4.07 1.98
C LEU A 444 -33.43 4.94 0.81
N ASP A 445 -32.62 5.86 0.35
CA ASP A 445 -32.85 6.61 -0.89
C ASP A 445 -31.56 6.75 -1.70
N HIS A 446 -30.53 6.02 -1.29
CA HIS A 446 -29.21 6.07 -1.91
C HIS A 446 -28.86 4.69 -2.43
N GLU A 447 -28.63 4.59 -3.71
CA GLU A 447 -28.15 3.34 -4.31
C GLU A 447 -26.78 2.96 -3.71
N ILE A 448 -26.62 1.69 -3.35
CA ILE A 448 -25.33 1.16 -2.95
C ILE A 448 -24.35 1.30 -4.12
N PHE A 449 -23.15 1.77 -3.84
CA PHE A 449 -22.14 2.01 -4.87
C PHE A 449 -21.88 0.74 -5.67
N ASN A 450 -21.90 0.88 -7.00
CA ASN A 450 -21.56 -0.18 -7.95
C ASN A 450 -20.40 0.31 -8.82
N PRO A 451 -19.18 -0.22 -8.62
CA PRO A 451 -18.01 0.25 -9.37
C PRO A 451 -18.08 -0.03 -10.88
N LYS A 452 -18.98 -0.90 -11.32
CA LYS A 452 -19.20 -1.24 -12.73
C LYS A 452 -20.29 -0.40 -13.39
N ALA A 453 -21.02 0.39 -12.60
CA ALA A 453 -22.10 1.23 -13.13
C ALA A 453 -21.54 2.34 -14.04
N ASP A 454 -22.31 2.72 -15.04
CA ASP A 454 -21.99 3.88 -15.87
C ASP A 454 -22.27 5.15 -15.07
N MET A 455 -21.23 5.93 -14.82
CA MET A 455 -21.29 7.13 -14.00
C MET A 455 -20.78 8.33 -14.81
N PRO A 456 -21.36 9.52 -14.59
CA PRO A 456 -20.88 10.72 -15.29
C PRO A 456 -19.50 11.13 -14.78
N VAL A 457 -18.77 11.87 -15.61
CA VAL A 457 -17.50 12.48 -15.21
C VAL A 457 -17.79 13.50 -14.11
N LYS A 458 -17.15 13.31 -12.97
CA LYS A 458 -17.33 14.14 -11.79
C LYS A 458 -16.29 15.25 -11.72
N LYS A 459 -15.07 14.99 -12.20
CA LYS A 459 -13.93 15.88 -12.11
C LYS A 459 -12.92 15.52 -13.19
N THR A 460 -12.21 16.51 -13.73
CA THR A 460 -11.16 16.27 -14.73
C THR A 460 -9.82 16.72 -14.14
N LEU A 461 -8.84 15.83 -14.19
CA LEU A 461 -7.46 16.11 -13.77
C LEU A 461 -6.61 16.39 -15.00
N LYS A 462 -5.96 17.55 -15.02
CA LYS A 462 -4.93 17.88 -16.01
C LYS A 462 -3.57 17.69 -15.35
N VAL A 463 -2.69 16.95 -16.03
CA VAL A 463 -1.34 16.66 -15.55
C VAL A 463 -0.36 17.12 -16.63
N LYS A 464 0.52 18.04 -16.28
CA LYS A 464 1.61 18.47 -17.18
C LYS A 464 2.93 17.93 -16.63
N VAL A 465 3.71 17.29 -17.49
CA VAL A 465 5.05 16.80 -17.17
C VAL A 465 6.04 17.77 -17.82
N TYR A 466 6.71 18.57 -17.00
CA TYR A 466 7.69 19.55 -17.52
C TYR A 466 9.03 18.88 -17.81
N MET A 467 9.67 18.35 -16.77
CA MET A 467 11.04 17.86 -16.87
C MET A 467 11.36 16.92 -15.71
N GLY A 468 12.51 16.25 -15.82
CA GLY A 468 13.03 15.42 -14.73
C GLY A 468 14.54 15.57 -14.58
N ASP A 469 15.04 15.18 -13.42
CA ASP A 469 16.47 15.27 -13.07
C ASP A 469 16.79 14.24 -11.97
N GLY A 470 18.09 14.00 -11.78
CA GLY A 470 18.62 13.23 -10.66
C GLY A 470 19.10 11.83 -10.99
N TRP A 471 18.79 11.31 -12.16
CA TRP A 471 19.18 9.94 -12.54
C TRP A 471 20.68 9.73 -12.50
N ARG A 472 21.44 10.70 -12.97
CA ARG A 472 22.90 10.64 -13.01
C ARG A 472 23.53 10.51 -11.63
N MET A 473 22.83 10.99 -10.59
CA MET A 473 23.28 10.91 -9.20
C MET A 473 22.95 9.55 -8.56
N ASP A 474 21.80 8.97 -8.91
CA ASP A 474 21.25 7.80 -8.23
C ASP A 474 21.54 6.47 -8.96
N PHE A 475 21.80 6.51 -10.26
CA PHE A 475 22.02 5.31 -11.08
C PHE A 475 23.47 5.19 -11.49
N LYS A 476 23.94 3.96 -11.57
CA LYS A 476 25.23 3.67 -12.22
C LYS A 476 25.12 3.98 -13.70
N GLN A 477 26.21 4.46 -14.29
CA GLN A 477 26.25 4.79 -15.72
C GLN A 477 25.90 3.58 -16.60
N THR A 478 26.18 2.36 -16.11
CA THR A 478 25.91 1.11 -16.81
C THR A 478 24.47 0.59 -16.67
N HIS A 479 23.61 1.32 -15.95
CA HIS A 479 22.21 0.89 -15.78
C HIS A 479 21.39 1.12 -17.05
N PHE A 480 21.68 2.20 -17.74
CA PHE A 480 21.04 2.60 -18.99
C PHE A 480 21.99 2.30 -20.17
N ASP A 481 21.71 2.86 -21.32
CA ASP A 481 22.49 2.65 -22.53
C ASP A 481 23.99 2.95 -22.28
N LEU A 482 24.85 2.05 -22.77
CA LEU A 482 26.31 2.14 -22.62
C LEU A 482 26.96 3.14 -23.58
N TYR A 483 26.28 3.51 -24.65
CA TYR A 483 26.87 4.22 -25.77
C TYR A 483 26.45 5.70 -25.84
N SER A 484 25.41 6.08 -25.14
CA SER A 484 24.87 7.45 -25.13
C SER A 484 24.18 7.74 -23.78
N PRO A 485 23.85 9.00 -23.49
CA PRO A 485 22.92 9.31 -22.42
C PRO A 485 21.55 8.67 -22.66
N PRO A 486 20.74 8.45 -21.62
CA PRO A 486 19.46 7.74 -21.75
C PRO A 486 18.42 8.46 -22.61
N ASP A 487 17.49 7.67 -23.15
CA ASP A 487 16.33 8.13 -23.93
C ASP A 487 15.06 8.03 -23.06
N PHE A 488 14.83 9.00 -22.20
CA PHE A 488 13.74 8.93 -21.19
C PHE A 488 12.37 9.29 -21.74
N TYR A 489 11.34 8.53 -21.31
CA TYR A 489 9.94 8.90 -21.48
C TYR A 489 9.17 8.65 -20.18
N VAL A 490 8.01 9.32 -20.03
CA VAL A 490 7.17 9.21 -18.85
C VAL A 490 5.83 8.61 -19.24
N ARG A 491 5.42 7.58 -18.50
CA ARG A 491 4.05 7.05 -18.55
C ARG A 491 3.27 7.72 -17.42
N VAL A 492 2.10 8.26 -17.76
CA VAL A 492 1.21 8.94 -16.81
C VAL A 492 -0.19 8.37 -16.99
N GLY A 493 -0.83 8.02 -15.88
CA GLY A 493 -2.17 7.47 -15.98
C GLY A 493 -2.90 7.41 -14.66
N ILE A 494 -4.05 6.76 -14.72
CA ILE A 494 -4.95 6.60 -13.58
C ILE A 494 -5.18 5.10 -13.35
N ALA A 495 -5.05 4.68 -12.10
CA ALA A 495 -5.57 3.41 -11.61
C ALA A 495 -6.76 3.71 -10.71
N GLY A 496 -7.92 3.17 -11.05
CA GLY A 496 -9.17 3.45 -10.36
C GLY A 496 -10.23 2.44 -10.73
N VAL A 497 -11.50 2.85 -10.65
CA VAL A 497 -12.60 2.03 -11.17
C VAL A 497 -12.35 1.76 -12.66
N PRO A 498 -12.89 0.67 -13.22
CA PRO A 498 -12.54 0.29 -14.62
C PRO A 498 -12.71 1.41 -15.65
N ALA A 499 -13.74 2.25 -15.51
CA ALA A 499 -14.00 3.35 -16.45
C ALA A 499 -12.94 4.46 -16.38
N ASP A 500 -12.21 4.59 -15.28
CA ASP A 500 -11.18 5.61 -15.09
C ASP A 500 -9.75 5.11 -15.38
N ASP A 501 -9.56 3.81 -15.52
CA ASP A 501 -8.26 3.16 -15.64
C ASP A 501 -7.66 3.42 -17.03
N ILE A 502 -6.53 4.12 -17.11
CA ILE A 502 -5.90 4.50 -18.38
C ILE A 502 -4.42 4.83 -18.16
N MET A 503 -3.59 4.53 -19.17
CA MET A 503 -2.18 4.97 -19.21
C MET A 503 -1.90 5.67 -20.53
N LYS A 504 -1.19 6.80 -20.45
CA LYS A 504 -0.68 7.57 -21.59
C LYS A 504 0.83 7.71 -21.45
N LYS A 505 1.53 8.15 -22.48
CA LYS A 505 2.98 8.37 -22.40
C LYS A 505 3.43 9.58 -23.21
N THR A 506 4.54 10.19 -22.78
CA THR A 506 5.26 11.25 -23.51
C THR A 506 6.04 10.64 -24.68
N LYS A 507 6.55 11.50 -25.50
CA LYS A 507 7.61 11.15 -26.45
C LYS A 507 8.93 10.93 -25.70
N UNK A 508 9.98 10.33 -26.16
CA UNK A 508 11.15 10.09 -25.70
C UNK A 508 11.87 11.30 -25.78
N LYS A 509 12.75 11.42 -25.04
CA LYS A 509 13.76 12.49 -25.15
C LYS A 509 15.11 11.84 -25.25
N GLU A 510 15.69 11.95 -26.41
CA GLU A 510 16.90 11.23 -26.81
C GLU A 510 18.18 11.85 -26.24
N ASP A 511 19.11 11.00 -25.82
CA ASP A 511 20.50 11.34 -25.46
C ASP A 511 20.60 12.42 -24.36
N ILE A 512 19.74 12.38 -23.31
CA ILE A 512 19.72 13.47 -22.33
C ILE A 512 19.47 12.99 -20.88
N TRP A 513 20.34 13.44 -19.95
CA TRP A 513 20.21 13.14 -18.52
C TRP A 513 19.18 14.02 -17.80
N ILE A 514 18.82 15.16 -18.39
CA ILE A 514 17.85 16.10 -17.81
C ILE A 514 16.77 16.39 -18.86
N PRO A 515 15.86 15.41 -19.07
CA PRO A 515 14.86 15.55 -20.14
C PRO A 515 13.80 16.59 -19.81
N ALA A 516 13.39 17.35 -20.81
CA ALA A 516 12.27 18.28 -20.75
C ALA A 516 11.22 17.84 -21.78
N TRP A 517 10.07 17.37 -21.30
CA TRP A 517 8.98 16.90 -22.16
C TRP A 517 7.98 18.00 -22.49
N ASP A 518 7.59 18.78 -21.50
CA ASP A 518 6.59 19.87 -21.61
C ASP A 518 5.28 19.38 -22.25
N GLU A 519 4.80 18.22 -21.81
CA GLU A 519 3.59 17.56 -22.35
C GLU A 519 2.48 17.50 -21.30
N GLU A 520 1.25 17.70 -21.75
CA GLU A 520 0.05 17.75 -20.89
C GLU A 520 -0.89 16.61 -21.23
N PHE A 521 -1.50 16.03 -20.21
CA PHE A 521 -2.47 14.94 -20.29
C PHE A 521 -3.73 15.32 -19.52
N THR A 522 -4.88 14.90 -20.02
CA THR A 522 -6.18 15.15 -19.41
C THR A 522 -6.85 13.81 -19.08
N PHE A 523 -7.34 13.71 -17.84
CA PHE A 523 -7.98 12.50 -17.31
C PHE A 523 -9.36 12.86 -16.75
N PRO A 524 -10.44 12.57 -17.49
CA PRO A 524 -11.79 12.70 -16.93
C PRO A 524 -12.03 11.56 -15.95
N LEU A 525 -12.49 11.89 -14.74
CA LEU A 525 -12.63 10.94 -13.63
C LEU A 525 -14.08 10.84 -13.19
N ARG A 526 -14.58 9.61 -13.17
CA ARG A 526 -15.93 9.29 -12.67
C ARG A 526 -15.92 9.09 -11.16
N VAL A 527 -14.85 8.47 -10.64
CA VAL A 527 -14.71 8.25 -9.19
C VAL A 527 -13.32 8.74 -8.74
N PRO A 528 -13.12 10.06 -8.69
CA PRO A 528 -11.80 10.60 -8.28
C PRO A 528 -11.40 10.18 -6.86
N GLU A 529 -12.36 9.90 -6.00
CA GLU A 529 -12.13 9.47 -4.61
C GLU A 529 -11.41 8.12 -4.51
N LEU A 530 -11.49 7.28 -5.55
CA LEU A 530 -10.80 5.98 -5.61
C LEU A 530 -9.65 5.96 -6.61
N ALA A 531 -9.33 7.11 -7.21
CA ALA A 531 -8.31 7.19 -8.25
C ALA A 531 -6.92 7.40 -7.66
N LEU A 532 -5.94 6.69 -8.24
CA LEU A 532 -4.52 6.89 -7.99
C LEU A 532 -3.86 7.37 -9.28
N LEU A 533 -3.08 8.43 -9.19
CA LEU A 533 -2.24 8.89 -10.31
C LEU A 533 -1.00 7.98 -10.35
N ARG A 534 -0.75 7.40 -11.53
CA ARG A 534 0.46 6.60 -11.78
C ARG A 534 1.44 7.41 -12.62
N VAL A 535 2.70 7.42 -12.18
CA VAL A 535 3.80 8.04 -12.91
C VAL A 535 4.95 7.04 -12.97
N GLU A 536 5.43 6.74 -14.16
CA GLU A 536 6.52 5.80 -14.36
C GLU A 536 7.47 6.33 -15.43
N VAL A 537 8.77 6.35 -15.14
CA VAL A 537 9.78 6.77 -16.11
C VAL A 537 10.56 5.55 -16.55
N ASN A 538 10.76 5.43 -17.86
CA ASN A 538 11.56 4.39 -18.47
C ASN A 538 12.51 5.00 -19.48
N GLU A 539 13.60 4.30 -19.70
CA GLU A 539 14.52 4.59 -20.80
C GLU A 539 14.17 3.66 -21.95
N TYR A 540 13.98 4.23 -23.13
CA TYR A 540 13.59 3.50 -24.34
C TYR A 540 14.78 2.79 -24.96
N ASP A 541 14.65 1.50 -25.22
CA ASP A 541 15.68 0.70 -25.89
C ASP A 541 15.09 0.05 -27.16
N VAL A 542 15.79 0.24 -28.28
CA VAL A 542 15.37 -0.32 -29.58
C VAL A 542 15.57 -1.83 -29.64
N SER A 543 16.57 -2.35 -28.93
CA SER A 543 17.02 -3.72 -29.06
C SER A 543 16.67 -4.63 -27.91
N GLU A 544 16.32 -4.05 -26.76
CA GLU A 544 16.04 -4.77 -25.51
C GLU A 544 14.75 -4.25 -24.88
N LYS A 545 14.45 -4.73 -23.69
CA LYS A 545 13.31 -4.23 -22.91
C LYS A 545 13.70 -2.89 -22.27
N ASP A 546 12.79 -1.94 -22.33
CA ASP A 546 12.98 -0.60 -21.76
C ASP A 546 13.45 -0.68 -20.30
N ASP A 547 14.47 0.07 -19.95
CA ASP A 547 15.02 0.10 -18.61
C ASP A 547 14.19 1.01 -17.69
N PHE A 548 13.92 0.49 -16.50
CA PHE A 548 13.13 1.18 -15.48
C PHE A 548 13.96 2.32 -14.86
N ALA A 549 13.35 3.51 -14.80
CA ALA A 549 14.03 4.72 -14.32
C ALA A 549 13.30 5.40 -13.14
N GLY A 550 12.28 4.76 -12.58
CA GLY A 550 11.59 5.28 -11.40
C GLY A 550 10.08 5.33 -11.56
N GLN A 551 9.38 5.40 -10.43
CA GLN A 551 7.91 5.44 -10.41
C GLN A 551 7.40 6.15 -9.16
N THR A 552 6.16 6.59 -9.23
CA THR A 552 5.37 6.92 -8.04
C THR A 552 3.88 6.71 -8.33
N CYS A 553 3.12 6.48 -7.25
CA CYS A 553 1.66 6.51 -7.28
C CYS A 553 1.20 7.49 -6.20
N LEU A 554 0.23 8.33 -6.54
CA LEU A 554 -0.26 9.39 -5.65
C LEU A 554 -1.79 9.37 -5.61
N PRO A 555 -2.41 9.51 -4.43
CA PRO A 555 -3.87 9.58 -4.37
C PRO A 555 -4.35 10.89 -5.00
N VAL A 556 -5.25 10.78 -5.97
CA VAL A 556 -5.77 11.95 -6.71
C VAL A 556 -6.45 12.93 -5.74
N SER A 557 -7.19 12.40 -4.76
CA SER A 557 -7.90 13.23 -3.78
C SER A 557 -6.96 14.10 -2.91
N GLU A 558 -5.68 13.77 -2.86
CA GLU A 558 -4.69 14.50 -2.03
C GLU A 558 -3.72 15.35 -2.85
N LEU A 559 -3.81 15.30 -4.17
CA LEU A 559 -2.92 16.08 -5.04
C LEU A 559 -3.07 17.57 -4.77
N LYS A 560 -1.95 18.22 -4.55
CA LYS A 560 -1.88 19.68 -4.42
C LYS A 560 -1.85 20.30 -5.81
N GLN A 561 -2.70 21.29 -6.01
CA GLN A 561 -2.76 22.11 -7.23
C GLN A 561 -1.43 22.79 -7.50
N GLY A 562 -1.13 23.08 -8.77
CA GLY A 562 0.00 23.87 -9.17
C GLY A 562 1.21 23.05 -9.58
N ILE A 563 2.37 23.69 -9.56
CA ILE A 563 3.65 23.12 -10.02
C ILE A 563 4.35 22.49 -8.83
N ARG A 564 4.64 21.19 -8.92
CA ARG A 564 5.13 20.39 -7.79
C ARG A 564 6.34 19.56 -8.15
N ALA A 565 7.24 19.37 -7.18
CA ALA A 565 8.37 18.46 -7.27
C ALA A 565 7.91 17.07 -6.85
N VAL A 566 7.93 16.12 -7.77
CA VAL A 566 7.41 14.77 -7.56
C VAL A 566 8.58 13.80 -7.43
N PRO A 567 8.88 13.31 -6.20
CA PRO A 567 9.98 12.36 -6.03
C PRO A 567 9.61 10.99 -6.60
N LEU A 568 10.60 10.26 -7.10
CA LEU A 568 10.41 8.92 -7.64
C LEU A 568 11.03 7.87 -6.72
N PHE A 569 10.56 6.64 -6.89
CA PHE A 569 10.87 5.46 -6.07
C PHE A 569 11.33 4.32 -6.97
N ASN A 570 12.07 3.38 -6.41
CA ASN A 570 12.52 2.19 -7.12
C ASN A 570 11.38 1.16 -7.24
N ARG A 571 11.68 -0.01 -7.81
CA ARG A 571 10.68 -1.08 -8.03
C ARG A 571 10.12 -1.65 -6.72
N LYS A 572 10.87 -1.54 -5.62
CA LYS A 572 10.42 -1.99 -4.29
C LYS A 572 9.72 -0.90 -3.48
N GLY A 573 9.71 0.34 -3.99
CA GLY A 573 9.06 1.46 -3.32
C GLY A 573 9.97 2.27 -2.41
N ASP A 574 11.28 2.08 -2.50
CA ASP A 574 12.24 2.92 -1.76
C ASP A 574 12.51 4.19 -2.55
N LYS A 575 12.55 5.32 -1.85
CA LYS A 575 12.73 6.63 -2.45
C LYS A 575 14.15 6.81 -2.98
N TYR A 576 14.30 7.30 -4.20
CA TYR A 576 15.58 7.75 -4.73
C TYR A 576 16.01 9.04 -4.04
N ASN A 577 17.31 9.25 -3.90
CA ASN A 577 17.86 10.43 -3.23
C ASN A 577 17.67 11.71 -4.06
N SER A 578 17.78 11.61 -5.37
CA SER A 578 17.86 12.77 -6.27
C SER A 578 16.80 12.77 -7.38
N VAL A 579 16.34 11.59 -7.82
CA VAL A 579 15.43 11.50 -8.98
C VAL A 579 14.08 12.11 -8.65
N ARG A 580 13.65 13.09 -9.45
CA ARG A 580 12.35 13.73 -9.32
C ARG A 580 11.90 14.35 -10.65
N LEU A 581 10.60 14.57 -10.75
CA LEU A 581 9.96 15.25 -11.89
C LEU A 581 9.38 16.58 -11.43
N LEU A 582 9.38 17.56 -12.32
CA LEU A 582 8.59 18.78 -12.16
C LEU A 582 7.28 18.58 -12.94
N MET A 583 6.16 18.64 -12.23
CA MET A 583 4.83 18.40 -12.80
C MET A 583 3.85 19.47 -12.35
N ARG A 584 2.79 19.65 -13.11
CA ARG A 584 1.69 20.58 -12.75
C ARG A 584 0.38 19.81 -12.70
N PHE A 585 -0.40 20.07 -11.66
CA PHE A 585 -1.71 19.46 -11.44
C PHE A 585 -2.79 20.54 -11.39
N GLU A 586 -3.84 20.35 -12.15
CA GLU A 586 -5.02 21.23 -12.16
C GLU A 586 -6.29 20.39 -12.22
N PHE A 587 -7.30 20.82 -11.50
CA PHE A 587 -8.63 20.21 -11.56
C PHE A 587 -9.61 21.18 -12.24
N ILE A 588 -10.40 20.63 -13.18
CA ILE A 588 -11.46 21.36 -13.90
C ILE A 588 -12.80 20.66 -13.73
#